data_3608bf1df24f0b2225cabcb8ff2e6ec0
#
_entry.id   3608bf1df24f0b2225cabcb8ff2e6ec0
#
_cell.length_a   1.000
_cell.length_b   1.000
_cell.length_c   1.000
_cell.angle_alpha   90.00
_cell.angle_beta   90.00
_cell.angle_gamma   90.00
#
_symmetry.space_group_name_H-M   'P 1'
#
loop_
_entity.id
_entity.type
_entity.pdbx_description
1 polymer ?
#
loop_
_entity_poly.entity_id
_entity_poly.type
_entity_poly.pdbx_seq_one_letter_code
_entity_poly.pdbx_strand_id
1 'polypeptide(L)'
;SMHPVPKDIVTLNYAMIKSQKKTTLPKDVPVKELKFTLTGNMNRYVWSMDNKVLSETDKIPVKKGEILRIVLYNNSMMRHPMHLHGFDFRVLNGQGDYAPLKNVLDIMPMETDTIEFQANKEGDWFFHCHILYHMMAGMNRVFAVDNYQNPYLPDKEKAYNMLQRESNMPHFMIQNDFAINGNDGAWMLQNARWSVGTEWRLGYNDMHGYETETHLGRYIGKNQWFMPFIGFDWRYRKMGIDEHEKNIFGQKNEKDNRAAFSLGFNYLLPMLVNFQAEVYHHGIVRLQLMREDIPVSKRLR
;
A
#
# COMPACT_ATOMS: atom_id res chain seq x y z
N SER A 1 25.27 1.84 -3.28
CA SER A 1 26.33 1.97 -2.26
C SER A 1 26.12 3.26 -1.51
N MET A 2 25.74 3.20 -0.25
CA MET A 2 25.77 4.37 0.62
C MET A 2 27.24 4.70 0.87
N HIS A 3 27.71 5.81 0.34
CA HIS A 3 29.01 6.35 0.74
C HIS A 3 28.94 6.69 2.23
N PRO A 4 29.90 6.27 3.06
CA PRO A 4 29.93 6.66 4.45
C PRO A 4 29.99 8.18 4.54
N VAL A 5 29.03 8.76 5.31
CA VAL A 5 29.03 10.22 5.58
C VAL A 5 30.35 10.55 6.29
N PRO A 6 31.11 11.56 5.82
CA PRO A 6 32.32 11.99 6.50
C PRO A 6 32.05 12.30 7.97
N LYS A 7 32.97 11.91 8.86
CA LYS A 7 32.77 12.00 10.32
C LYS A 7 32.65 13.46 10.84
N ASP A 8 33.02 14.43 10.04
CA ASP A 8 32.96 15.88 10.30
C ASP A 8 31.60 16.49 9.87
N ILE A 9 30.74 15.76 9.18
CA ILE A 9 29.42 16.24 8.82
C ILE A 9 28.40 15.83 9.90
N VAL A 10 27.86 16.84 10.58
CA VAL A 10 26.75 16.64 11.53
C VAL A 10 25.45 16.59 10.75
N THR A 11 24.82 15.42 10.71
CA THR A 11 23.49 15.28 10.13
C THR A 11 22.44 15.74 11.15
N LEU A 12 21.70 16.80 10.79
CA LEU A 12 20.62 17.31 11.62
C LEU A 12 19.47 16.30 11.71
N ASN A 13 19.01 16.01 12.92
CA ASN A 13 17.84 15.19 13.19
C ASN A 13 16.88 15.90 14.17
N TYR A 14 15.68 15.36 14.33
CA TYR A 14 14.65 15.99 15.17
C TYR A 14 15.07 16.10 16.64
N ALA A 15 15.86 15.20 17.19
CA ALA A 15 16.34 15.26 18.58
C ALA A 15 17.20 16.51 18.85
N MET A 16 17.84 17.08 17.84
CA MET A 16 18.69 18.28 17.94
C MET A 16 17.90 19.59 17.88
N ILE A 17 16.63 19.56 17.47
CA ILE A 17 15.83 20.75 17.24
C ILE A 17 15.03 21.09 18.49
N LYS A 18 15.02 22.35 18.87
CA LYS A 18 14.17 22.87 19.94
C LYS A 18 13.52 24.19 19.55
N SER A 19 12.39 24.48 20.16
CA SER A 19 11.75 25.80 20.04
C SER A 19 12.53 26.86 20.81
N GLN A 20 12.51 28.09 20.35
CA GLN A 20 13.06 29.24 21.08
C GLN A 20 12.17 29.69 22.25
N LYS A 21 10.88 29.35 22.21
CA LYS A 21 9.89 29.67 23.22
C LYS A 21 9.28 28.39 23.78
N LYS A 22 8.74 28.47 25.00
CA LYS A 22 7.97 27.36 25.57
C LYS A 22 6.74 27.05 24.70
N THR A 23 6.53 25.76 24.46
CA THR A 23 5.42 25.23 23.62
C THR A 23 4.50 24.31 24.41
N THR A 24 4.61 24.31 25.74
CA THR A 24 3.80 23.47 26.64
C THR A 24 2.30 23.69 26.39
N LEU A 25 1.57 22.61 26.41
CA LEU A 25 0.12 22.61 26.40
C LEU A 25 -0.44 22.68 27.83
N PRO A 26 -1.71 23.11 28.02
CA PRO A 26 -2.35 23.14 29.34
C PRO A 26 -2.33 21.75 29.99
N LYS A 27 -2.00 21.69 31.30
CA LYS A 27 -1.91 20.41 32.04
C LYS A 27 -3.25 19.85 32.47
N ASP A 28 -4.25 20.70 32.62
CA ASP A 28 -5.58 20.33 33.14
C ASP A 28 -6.56 19.92 32.06
N VAL A 29 -6.06 19.68 30.85
CA VAL A 29 -6.89 19.30 29.70
C VAL A 29 -6.74 17.80 29.46
N PRO A 30 -7.85 17.07 29.19
CA PRO A 30 -7.78 15.66 28.85
C PRO A 30 -6.90 15.39 27.62
N VAL A 31 -6.06 14.36 27.73
CA VAL A 31 -5.20 13.91 26.62
C VAL A 31 -5.79 12.63 26.05
N LYS A 32 -6.13 12.67 24.77
CA LYS A 32 -6.51 11.51 23.97
C LYS A 32 -5.30 10.98 23.21
N GLU A 33 -4.86 9.78 23.56
CA GLU A 33 -3.77 9.13 22.84
C GLU A 33 -4.29 8.29 21.67
N LEU A 34 -3.70 8.47 20.51
CA LEU A 34 -3.93 7.69 19.29
C LEU A 34 -2.61 7.07 18.84
N LYS A 35 -2.69 5.86 18.30
CA LYS A 35 -1.53 5.15 17.75
C LYS A 35 -1.83 4.74 16.33
N PHE A 36 -0.92 5.06 15.42
CA PHE A 36 -1.02 4.64 14.02
C PHE A 36 0.27 3.94 13.60
N THR A 37 0.11 2.83 12.92
CA THR A 37 1.19 2.19 12.19
C THR A 37 1.08 2.60 10.72
N LEU A 38 2.09 3.28 10.21
CA LEU A 38 2.19 3.61 8.79
C LEU A 38 2.62 2.35 8.05
N THR A 39 1.80 1.91 7.11
CA THR A 39 1.95 0.65 6.41
C THR A 39 1.95 0.87 4.91
N GLY A 40 2.66 0.00 4.20
CA GLY A 40 2.73 0.12 2.75
C GLY A 40 3.28 -1.13 2.08
N ASN A 41 2.98 -1.25 0.81
CA ASN A 41 3.48 -2.31 -0.05
C ASN A 41 3.80 -1.71 -1.42
N MET A 42 5.09 -1.69 -1.78
CA MET A 42 5.58 -1.14 -3.04
C MET A 42 5.08 -1.92 -4.26
N ASN A 43 5.05 -3.24 -4.18
CA ASN A 43 4.65 -4.10 -5.30
C ASN A 43 3.18 -3.92 -5.65
N ARG A 44 2.35 -3.63 -4.64
CA ARG A 44 0.92 -3.37 -4.82
C ARG A 44 0.54 -1.91 -4.87
N TYR A 45 1.51 -1.03 -4.62
CA TYR A 45 1.28 0.41 -4.50
C TYR A 45 0.13 0.78 -3.53
N VAL A 46 0.10 0.13 -2.38
CA VAL A 46 -0.89 0.38 -1.30
C VAL A 46 -0.19 1.04 -0.13
N TRP A 47 -0.67 2.21 0.25
CA TRP A 47 -0.17 2.99 1.37
C TRP A 47 -1.32 3.28 2.33
N SER A 48 -1.13 3.00 3.60
CA SER A 48 -2.24 3.03 4.56
C SER A 48 -1.77 3.32 5.98
N MET A 49 -2.73 3.50 6.87
CA MET A 49 -2.50 3.57 8.31
C MET A 49 -3.26 2.41 8.96
N ASP A 50 -2.58 1.62 9.80
CA ASP A 50 -3.12 0.40 10.44
C ASP A 50 -3.68 -0.63 9.43
N ASN A 51 -3.08 -0.73 8.25
CA ASN A 51 -3.54 -1.55 7.13
C ASN A 51 -4.94 -1.20 6.62
N LYS A 52 -5.40 0.03 6.83
CA LYS A 52 -6.66 0.56 6.33
C LYS A 52 -6.43 1.87 5.60
N VAL A 53 -7.05 2.02 4.45
CA VAL A 53 -7.16 3.28 3.72
C VAL A 53 -8.34 4.11 4.24
N LEU A 54 -8.44 5.38 3.86
CA LEU A 54 -9.49 6.26 4.36
C LEU A 54 -10.91 5.74 4.13
N SER A 55 -11.16 5.12 2.97
CA SER A 55 -12.48 4.56 2.64
C SER A 55 -12.91 3.38 3.53
N GLU A 56 -12.01 2.85 4.34
CA GLU A 56 -12.25 1.75 5.28
C GLU A 56 -12.33 2.23 6.75
N THR A 57 -12.36 3.55 6.96
CA THR A 57 -12.35 4.16 8.30
C THR A 57 -13.35 5.29 8.39
N ASP A 58 -13.84 5.52 9.60
CA ASP A 58 -14.65 6.68 9.92
C ASP A 58 -13.77 7.89 10.28
N LYS A 59 -14.37 9.08 10.30
CA LYS A 59 -13.75 10.27 10.90
C LYS A 59 -13.46 10.00 12.37
N ILE A 60 -12.34 10.51 12.86
CA ILE A 60 -11.95 10.37 14.26
C ILE A 60 -12.56 11.53 15.05
N PRO A 61 -13.54 11.27 15.93
CA PRO A 61 -14.18 12.33 16.70
C PRO A 61 -13.24 12.88 17.77
N VAL A 62 -13.18 14.19 17.86
CA VAL A 62 -12.35 14.95 18.80
C VAL A 62 -13.19 16.05 19.41
N LYS A 63 -13.07 16.29 20.71
CA LYS A 63 -13.73 17.42 21.38
C LYS A 63 -12.86 18.66 21.28
N LYS A 64 -13.49 19.82 21.03
CA LYS A 64 -12.78 21.10 21.04
C LYS A 64 -12.10 21.34 22.39
N GLY A 65 -10.83 21.72 22.32
CA GLY A 65 -10.01 21.95 23.50
C GLY A 65 -9.25 20.72 23.99
N GLU A 66 -9.61 19.51 23.56
CA GLU A 66 -8.93 18.26 23.90
C GLU A 66 -7.49 18.26 23.33
N ILE A 67 -6.56 17.64 24.06
CA ILE A 67 -5.20 17.42 23.55
C ILE A 67 -5.15 16.06 22.90
N LEU A 68 -4.70 16.02 21.64
CA LEU A 68 -4.38 14.77 20.96
C LEU A 68 -2.88 14.53 21.04
N ARG A 69 -2.52 13.33 21.49
CA ARG A 69 -1.17 12.78 21.40
C ARG A 69 -1.18 11.63 20.42
N ILE A 70 -0.40 11.74 19.37
CA ILE A 70 -0.38 10.77 18.29
C ILE A 70 0.99 10.12 18.24
N VAL A 71 1.02 8.80 18.44
CA VAL A 71 2.21 7.97 18.26
C VAL A 71 2.16 7.38 16.85
N LEU A 72 3.20 7.63 16.07
CA LEU A 72 3.33 7.20 14.67
C LEU A 72 4.52 6.24 14.56
N TYR A 73 4.26 5.00 14.21
CA TYR A 73 5.28 4.01 13.91
C TYR A 73 5.32 3.74 12.41
N ASN A 74 6.46 3.96 11.78
CA ASN A 74 6.64 3.67 10.36
C ASN A 74 7.07 2.21 10.16
N ASN A 75 6.12 1.34 9.84
CA ASN A 75 6.35 -0.07 9.51
C ASN A 75 6.43 -0.27 7.99
N SER A 76 7.17 0.57 7.31
CA SER A 76 7.43 0.48 5.87
C SER A 76 8.88 0.83 5.56
N MET A 77 9.33 0.57 4.34
CA MET A 77 10.68 0.88 3.87
C MET A 77 10.79 2.27 3.21
N MET A 78 9.71 3.05 3.24
CA MET A 78 9.66 4.42 2.72
C MET A 78 9.51 5.43 3.85
N ARG A 79 10.08 6.63 3.68
CA ARG A 79 9.83 7.75 4.57
C ARG A 79 8.41 8.29 4.38
N HIS A 80 7.82 8.80 5.44
CA HIS A 80 6.48 9.38 5.42
C HIS A 80 6.45 10.74 6.11
N PRO A 81 6.49 11.85 5.36
CA PRO A 81 6.25 13.18 5.91
C PRO A 81 4.75 13.33 6.24
N MET A 82 4.40 13.22 7.51
CA MET A 82 3.02 13.32 7.99
C MET A 82 2.65 14.77 8.26
N HIS A 83 1.59 15.25 7.61
CA HIS A 83 1.09 16.61 7.68
C HIS A 83 -0.30 16.68 8.32
N LEU A 84 -0.47 17.65 9.20
CA LEU A 84 -1.75 17.97 9.81
C LEU A 84 -2.23 19.34 9.36
N HIS A 85 -3.42 19.39 8.76
CA HIS A 85 -4.07 20.65 8.42
C HIS A 85 -4.56 21.37 9.67
N GLY A 86 -4.53 22.68 9.65
CA GLY A 86 -5.15 23.56 10.64
C GLY A 86 -4.40 23.74 11.96
N PHE A 87 -3.45 22.89 12.28
CA PHE A 87 -2.73 22.91 13.55
C PHE A 87 -1.22 22.77 13.35
N ASP A 88 -0.48 23.49 14.19
CA ASP A 88 0.91 23.14 14.47
C ASP A 88 0.93 22.20 15.66
N PHE A 89 1.74 21.16 15.58
CA PHE A 89 1.93 20.18 16.65
C PHE A 89 3.32 20.25 17.24
N ARG A 90 3.43 19.91 18.50
CA ARG A 90 4.70 19.69 19.20
C ARG A 90 5.25 18.33 18.81
N VAL A 91 6.54 18.26 18.49
CA VAL A 91 7.25 16.99 18.32
C VAL A 91 7.88 16.62 19.66
N LEU A 92 7.47 15.50 20.24
CA LEU A 92 7.98 15.05 21.56
C LEU A 92 9.33 14.35 21.41
N ASN A 93 10.37 15.16 21.20
CA ASN A 93 11.73 14.75 20.84
C ASN A 93 12.72 14.80 22.01
N GLY A 94 12.24 14.83 23.28
CA GLY A 94 13.05 14.90 24.47
C GLY A 94 13.40 16.34 24.93
N GLN A 95 12.98 17.39 24.19
CA GLN A 95 13.24 18.80 24.56
C GLN A 95 12.23 19.39 25.57
N GLY A 96 11.34 18.57 26.12
CA GLY A 96 10.40 18.94 27.18
C GLY A 96 9.56 20.18 26.84
N ASP A 97 9.63 21.22 27.65
CA ASP A 97 8.89 22.47 27.47
C ASP A 97 9.22 23.19 26.14
N TYR A 98 10.34 22.88 25.53
CA TYR A 98 10.82 23.50 24.31
C TYR A 98 10.72 22.57 23.09
N ALA A 99 9.83 21.60 23.14
CA ALA A 99 9.55 20.75 22.00
C ALA A 99 9.21 21.59 20.75
N PRO A 100 9.82 21.30 19.58
CA PRO A 100 9.62 22.13 18.39
C PRO A 100 8.19 22.02 17.87
N LEU A 101 7.66 23.14 17.36
CA LEU A 101 6.38 23.18 16.64
C LEU A 101 6.64 22.91 15.16
N LYS A 102 5.86 22.00 14.61
CA LYS A 102 5.86 21.60 13.21
C LYS A 102 4.42 21.39 12.73
N ASN A 103 4.20 21.44 11.44
CA ASN A 103 2.99 20.98 10.79
C ASN A 103 3.23 19.82 9.83
N VAL A 104 4.50 19.50 9.58
CA VAL A 104 4.96 18.29 8.87
C VAL A 104 6.05 17.65 9.69
N LEU A 105 5.95 16.35 9.91
CA LEU A 105 6.98 15.50 10.53
C LEU A 105 7.33 14.36 9.60
N ASP A 106 8.60 14.24 9.25
CA ASP A 106 9.10 13.22 8.36
C ASP A 106 9.58 12.01 9.17
N ILE A 107 8.88 10.88 9.03
CA ILE A 107 9.12 9.67 9.81
C ILE A 107 9.88 8.67 8.94
N MET A 108 11.10 8.34 9.35
CA MET A 108 11.97 7.42 8.63
C MET A 108 11.51 5.95 8.78
N PRO A 109 11.92 5.04 7.89
CA PRO A 109 11.66 3.63 8.03
C PRO A 109 12.02 3.10 9.43
N MET A 110 11.10 2.33 10.03
CA MET A 110 11.23 1.71 11.36
C MET A 110 11.33 2.70 12.53
N GLU A 111 11.11 3.99 12.30
CA GLU A 111 11.10 5.03 13.33
C GLU A 111 9.74 5.15 14.00
N THR A 112 9.78 5.56 15.26
CA THR A 112 8.58 5.91 16.04
C THR A 112 8.71 7.32 16.53
N ASP A 113 7.76 8.16 16.14
CA ASP A 113 7.67 9.56 16.58
C ASP A 113 6.35 9.84 17.28
N THR A 114 6.37 10.81 18.18
CA THR A 114 5.17 11.23 18.90
C THR A 114 4.97 12.73 18.72
N ILE A 115 3.76 13.09 18.33
CA ILE A 115 3.32 14.49 18.22
C ILE A 115 2.16 14.76 19.17
N GLU A 116 1.99 16.01 19.57
CA GLU A 116 0.80 16.41 20.33
C GLU A 116 0.35 17.84 19.97
N PHE A 117 -0.95 18.07 19.97
CA PHE A 117 -1.54 19.37 19.74
C PHE A 117 -2.87 19.51 20.47
N GLN A 118 -3.29 20.74 20.73
CA GLN A 118 -4.62 21.03 21.26
C GLN A 118 -5.59 21.32 20.13
N ALA A 119 -6.71 20.60 20.09
CA ALA A 119 -7.76 20.74 19.09
C ALA A 119 -8.65 21.96 19.38
N ASN A 120 -8.13 23.17 19.22
CA ASN A 120 -8.81 24.42 19.55
C ASN A 120 -9.62 25.06 18.41
N LYS A 121 -9.64 24.42 17.24
CA LYS A 121 -10.39 24.85 16.05
C LYS A 121 -11.37 23.76 15.64
N GLU A 122 -12.64 24.14 15.52
CA GLU A 122 -13.71 23.26 15.03
C GLU A 122 -13.54 22.94 13.54
N GLY A 123 -14.06 21.79 13.11
CA GLY A 123 -14.07 21.37 11.70
C GLY A 123 -13.47 20.00 11.47
N ASP A 124 -13.49 19.61 10.20
CA ASP A 124 -12.86 18.39 9.72
C ASP A 124 -11.43 18.70 9.24
N TRP A 125 -10.45 18.09 9.90
CA TRP A 125 -9.03 18.37 9.67
C TRP A 125 -8.33 17.17 9.09
N PHE A 126 -7.69 17.37 7.94
CA PHE A 126 -7.02 16.31 7.20
C PHE A 126 -5.63 16.04 7.78
N PHE A 127 -5.34 14.78 8.05
CA PHE A 127 -4.05 14.29 8.51
C PHE A 127 -3.55 13.23 7.51
N HIS A 128 -2.43 13.48 6.84
CA HIS A 128 -2.01 12.65 5.71
C HIS A 128 -0.50 12.64 5.49
N CYS A 129 -0.01 11.62 4.79
CA CYS A 129 1.31 11.64 4.23
C CYS A 129 1.42 12.71 3.13
N HIS A 130 2.44 13.56 3.17
CA HIS A 130 2.63 14.63 2.19
C HIS A 130 3.34 14.18 0.91
N ILE A 131 3.75 12.92 0.80
CA ILE A 131 4.01 12.29 -0.49
C ILE A 131 2.63 12.04 -1.12
N LEU A 132 2.31 12.82 -2.16
CA LEU A 132 0.96 12.87 -2.74
C LEU A 132 0.47 11.49 -3.21
N TYR A 133 1.34 10.69 -3.79
CA TYR A 133 1.01 9.33 -4.21
C TYR A 133 0.62 8.42 -3.04
N HIS A 134 1.26 8.57 -1.88
CA HIS A 134 0.89 7.83 -0.66
C HIS A 134 -0.45 8.32 -0.10
N MET A 135 -0.66 9.63 -0.11
CA MET A 135 -1.93 10.23 0.29
C MET A 135 -3.09 9.72 -0.56
N MET A 136 -2.94 9.75 -1.89
CA MET A 136 -3.97 9.31 -2.84
C MET A 136 -4.20 7.79 -2.78
N ALA A 137 -3.19 7.01 -2.38
CA ALA A 137 -3.32 5.58 -2.15
C ALA A 137 -3.97 5.24 -0.80
N GLY A 138 -4.27 6.23 0.06
CA GLY A 138 -5.06 6.07 1.28
C GLY A 138 -4.36 6.29 2.61
N MET A 139 -3.09 6.76 2.62
CA MET A 139 -2.37 7.09 3.86
C MET A 139 -2.83 8.44 4.42
N ASN A 140 -4.04 8.47 4.91
CA ASN A 140 -4.65 9.67 5.48
C ASN A 140 -5.78 9.32 6.46
N ARG A 141 -6.16 10.32 7.30
CA ARG A 141 -7.28 10.30 8.24
C ARG A 141 -7.92 11.67 8.33
N VAL A 142 -9.12 11.73 8.88
CA VAL A 142 -9.82 12.99 9.16
C VAL A 142 -10.14 13.07 10.65
N PHE A 143 -9.67 14.11 11.31
CA PHE A 143 -10.08 14.47 12.67
C PHE A 143 -11.29 15.40 12.59
N ALA A 144 -12.42 14.97 13.15
CA ALA A 144 -13.63 15.77 13.23
C ALA A 144 -13.71 16.43 14.62
N VAL A 145 -13.34 17.70 14.68
CA VAL A 145 -13.39 18.49 15.93
C VAL A 145 -14.77 19.10 16.05
N ASP A 146 -15.54 18.57 16.99
CA ASP A 146 -16.96 18.88 17.20
C ASP A 146 -17.79 18.72 15.90
N ASN A 147 -19.07 19.06 15.95
CA ASN A 147 -19.94 18.95 14.77
C ASN A 147 -20.07 20.31 14.06
N TYR A 148 -18.94 20.86 13.63
CA TYR A 148 -18.94 22.15 12.93
C TYR A 148 -19.50 22.02 11.50
N GLN A 149 -20.41 22.94 11.14
CA GLN A 149 -20.90 23.08 9.78
C GLN A 149 -20.20 24.26 9.11
N ASN A 150 -19.35 23.97 8.13
CA ASN A 150 -18.69 25.02 7.35
C ASN A 150 -19.71 25.65 6.37
N PRO A 151 -19.99 26.96 6.45
CA PRO A 151 -20.93 27.62 5.56
C PRO A 151 -20.49 27.59 4.08
N TYR A 152 -19.20 27.47 3.82
CA TYR A 152 -18.64 27.34 2.46
C TYR A 152 -18.62 25.90 1.94
N LEU A 153 -18.99 24.93 2.77
CA LEU A 153 -19.08 23.52 2.41
C LEU A 153 -20.44 22.97 2.85
N PRO A 154 -21.52 23.28 2.10
CA PRO A 154 -22.89 22.99 2.52
C PRO A 154 -23.17 21.49 2.69
N ASP A 155 -22.46 20.63 1.97
CA ASP A 155 -22.59 19.17 2.06
C ASP A 155 -21.25 18.53 2.41
N LYS A 156 -20.92 18.52 3.70
CA LYS A 156 -19.67 17.95 4.20
C LYS A 156 -19.61 16.43 4.04
N GLU A 157 -20.74 15.74 4.07
CA GLU A 157 -20.77 14.27 3.88
C GLU A 157 -20.47 13.89 2.43
N LYS A 158 -21.01 14.63 1.47
CA LYS A 158 -20.66 14.46 0.06
C LYS A 158 -19.17 14.71 -0.20
N ALA A 159 -18.61 15.76 0.41
CA ALA A 159 -17.20 16.07 0.31
C ALA A 159 -16.33 14.95 0.92
N TYR A 160 -16.73 14.41 2.08
CA TYR A 160 -16.02 13.30 2.71
C TYR A 160 -16.11 12.02 1.87
N ASN A 161 -17.26 11.68 1.34
CA ASN A 161 -17.45 10.54 0.45
C ASN A 161 -16.60 10.67 -0.83
N MET A 162 -16.46 11.89 -1.37
CA MET A 162 -15.58 12.17 -2.49
C MET A 162 -14.10 11.92 -2.12
N LEU A 163 -13.66 12.45 -0.98
CA LEU A 163 -12.31 12.23 -0.47
C LEU A 163 -12.01 10.75 -0.24
N GLN A 164 -12.95 9.99 0.35
CA GLN A 164 -12.80 8.54 0.52
C GLN A 164 -12.63 7.81 -0.80
N ARG A 165 -13.39 8.20 -1.82
CA ARG A 165 -13.31 7.62 -3.16
C ARG A 165 -11.98 7.93 -3.84
N GLU A 166 -11.54 9.18 -3.77
CA GLU A 166 -10.26 9.63 -4.32
C GLU A 166 -9.06 8.97 -3.64
N SER A 167 -9.18 8.68 -2.33
CA SER A 167 -8.13 7.99 -1.55
C SER A 167 -8.10 6.47 -1.75
N ASN A 168 -8.87 5.92 -2.68
CA ASN A 168 -8.89 4.49 -3.00
C ASN A 168 -9.03 4.26 -4.51
N MET A 169 -8.54 5.21 -5.29
CA MET A 169 -8.54 5.07 -6.75
C MET A 169 -7.64 3.93 -7.19
N PRO A 170 -8.06 3.16 -8.19
CA PRO A 170 -7.20 2.12 -8.74
C PRO A 170 -6.00 2.73 -9.48
N HIS A 171 -4.84 2.13 -9.27
CA HIS A 171 -3.59 2.46 -9.95
C HIS A 171 -3.36 1.48 -11.09
N PHE A 172 -3.03 2.01 -12.25
CA PHE A 172 -2.66 1.23 -13.42
C PHE A 172 -1.16 1.10 -13.52
N MET A 173 -0.68 -0.13 -13.73
CA MET A 173 0.72 -0.44 -13.99
C MET A 173 0.79 -1.32 -15.24
N ILE A 174 1.83 -1.12 -16.03
CA ILE A 174 2.15 -1.95 -17.19
C ILE A 174 3.65 -2.15 -17.27
N GLN A 175 4.05 -3.37 -17.51
CA GLN A 175 5.43 -3.75 -17.81
C GLN A 175 5.45 -4.58 -19.07
N ASN A 176 6.48 -4.41 -19.89
CA ASN A 176 6.60 -5.16 -21.12
C ASN A 176 8.07 -5.32 -21.53
N ASP A 177 8.47 -6.56 -21.77
CA ASP A 177 9.81 -6.94 -22.17
C ASP A 177 9.79 -7.47 -23.60
N PHE A 178 10.55 -6.84 -24.47
CA PHE A 178 10.68 -7.22 -25.88
C PHE A 178 11.94 -8.05 -26.10
N ALA A 179 11.78 -9.23 -26.68
CA ALA A 179 12.86 -10.07 -27.15
C ALA A 179 12.77 -10.31 -28.66
N ILE A 180 13.81 -10.84 -29.27
CA ILE A 180 13.85 -11.12 -30.72
C ILE A 180 12.82 -12.18 -31.13
N ASN A 181 12.52 -13.12 -30.25
CA ASN A 181 11.64 -14.28 -30.47
C ASN A 181 10.29 -14.21 -29.79
N GLY A 182 10.04 -13.16 -29.02
CA GLY A 182 8.79 -13.02 -28.28
C GLY A 182 8.67 -11.72 -27.52
N ASN A 183 7.56 -11.58 -26.83
CA ASN A 183 7.23 -10.45 -26.00
C ASN A 183 6.52 -10.95 -24.74
N ASP A 184 7.05 -10.61 -23.58
CA ASP A 184 6.46 -10.91 -22.28
C ASP A 184 6.06 -9.63 -21.58
N GLY A 185 4.92 -9.64 -20.91
CA GLY A 185 4.50 -8.46 -20.18
C GLY A 185 3.33 -8.73 -19.24
N ALA A 186 2.99 -7.69 -18.52
CA ALA A 186 1.85 -7.68 -17.63
C ALA A 186 1.24 -6.28 -17.56
N TRP A 187 -0.07 -6.21 -17.38
CA TRP A 187 -0.73 -5.01 -16.91
C TRP A 187 -1.53 -5.33 -15.65
N MET A 188 -1.68 -4.36 -14.80
CA MET A 188 -2.42 -4.48 -13.55
C MET A 188 -3.16 -3.20 -13.23
N LEU A 189 -4.41 -3.33 -12.79
CA LEU A 189 -5.22 -2.27 -12.22
C LEU A 189 -5.62 -2.67 -10.82
N GLN A 190 -5.17 -1.93 -9.81
CA GLN A 190 -5.40 -2.31 -8.42
C GLN A 190 -5.57 -1.13 -7.49
N ASN A 191 -6.30 -1.35 -6.41
CA ASN A 191 -6.41 -0.45 -5.27
C ASN A 191 -6.09 -1.19 -3.96
N ALA A 192 -6.50 -0.64 -2.82
CA ALA A 192 -6.21 -1.25 -1.52
C ALA A 192 -6.69 -2.71 -1.39
N ARG A 193 -7.79 -3.08 -2.06
CA ARG A 193 -8.42 -4.40 -1.89
C ARG A 193 -8.57 -5.18 -3.19
N TRP A 194 -8.82 -4.52 -4.31
CA TRP A 194 -9.09 -5.17 -5.58
C TRP A 194 -7.86 -5.16 -6.47
N SER A 195 -7.66 -6.25 -7.19
CA SER A 195 -6.63 -6.39 -8.21
C SER A 195 -7.21 -7.10 -9.42
N VAL A 196 -7.05 -6.51 -10.58
CA VAL A 196 -7.27 -7.17 -11.86
C VAL A 196 -6.02 -6.98 -12.70
N GLY A 197 -5.56 -8.04 -13.34
CA GLY A 197 -4.38 -7.97 -14.19
C GLY A 197 -4.34 -9.11 -15.18
N THR A 198 -3.55 -8.90 -16.23
CA THR A 198 -3.25 -9.90 -17.24
C THR A 198 -1.75 -9.96 -17.44
N GLU A 199 -1.21 -11.15 -17.38
CA GLU A 199 0.15 -11.47 -17.83
C GLU A 199 0.07 -12.10 -19.22
N TRP A 200 1.03 -11.82 -20.08
CA TRP A 200 1.12 -12.43 -21.39
C TRP A 200 2.53 -12.85 -21.74
N ARG A 201 2.61 -13.91 -22.53
CA ARG A 201 3.81 -14.38 -23.21
C ARG A 201 3.44 -14.61 -24.68
N LEU A 202 4.02 -13.83 -25.55
CA LEU A 202 3.73 -13.83 -26.99
C LEU A 202 4.98 -14.28 -27.75
N GLY A 203 4.95 -15.51 -28.28
CA GLY A 203 5.96 -15.97 -29.21
C GLY A 203 5.68 -15.47 -30.62
N TYR A 204 6.71 -15.11 -31.38
CA TYR A 204 6.54 -14.59 -32.75
C TYR A 204 6.43 -15.69 -33.81
N ASN A 205 6.33 -16.95 -33.38
CA ASN A 205 6.08 -18.09 -34.24
C ASN A 205 5.16 -19.13 -33.60
N ASP A 206 4.59 -20.02 -34.42
CA ASP A 206 3.61 -21.05 -33.98
C ASP A 206 4.17 -22.04 -32.95
N MET A 207 5.50 -22.24 -32.94
CA MET A 207 6.15 -23.17 -31.99
C MET A 207 6.20 -22.60 -30.57
N HIS A 208 6.37 -21.28 -30.44
CA HIS A 208 6.37 -20.60 -29.15
C HIS A 208 4.97 -20.25 -28.69
N GLY A 209 4.06 -20.01 -29.63
CA GLY A 209 2.67 -19.74 -29.36
C GLY A 209 2.43 -18.44 -28.56
N TYR A 210 1.28 -18.37 -27.92
CA TYR A 210 0.97 -17.29 -26.98
C TYR A 210 0.20 -17.82 -25.78
N GLU A 211 0.37 -17.13 -24.67
CA GLU A 211 -0.29 -17.42 -23.40
C GLU A 211 -0.71 -16.11 -22.75
N THR A 212 -1.94 -16.07 -22.24
CA THR A 212 -2.43 -14.95 -21.43
C THR A 212 -3.10 -15.49 -20.19
N GLU A 213 -2.78 -14.92 -19.04
CA GLU A 213 -3.36 -15.26 -17.75
C GLU A 213 -3.99 -14.01 -17.16
N THR A 214 -5.30 -14.02 -16.94
CA THR A 214 -6.03 -12.89 -16.36
C THR A 214 -6.61 -13.28 -15.03
N HIS A 215 -6.35 -12.50 -13.99
CA HIS A 215 -6.85 -12.74 -12.65
C HIS A 215 -7.63 -11.52 -12.14
N LEU A 216 -8.78 -11.77 -11.51
CA LEU A 216 -9.54 -10.79 -10.72
C LEU A 216 -9.60 -11.29 -9.29
N GLY A 217 -8.93 -10.61 -8.38
CA GLY A 217 -8.82 -11.01 -6.99
C GLY A 217 -9.16 -9.89 -6.01
N ARG A 218 -9.41 -10.29 -4.77
CA ARG A 218 -9.64 -9.36 -3.67
C ARG A 218 -8.82 -9.74 -2.45
N TYR A 219 -8.00 -8.80 -1.96
CA TYR A 219 -7.25 -8.97 -0.73
C TYR A 219 -8.15 -8.96 0.50
N ILE A 220 -8.04 -10.00 1.33
CA ILE A 220 -8.86 -10.22 2.52
C ILE A 220 -8.00 -10.15 3.78
N GLY A 221 -8.64 -9.82 4.89
CA GLY A 221 -8.03 -9.74 6.20
C GLY A 221 -7.29 -8.43 6.48
N LYS A 222 -6.87 -8.25 7.72
CA LYS A 222 -6.18 -7.04 8.19
C LYS A 222 -4.83 -6.87 7.51
N ASN A 223 -4.05 -7.94 7.42
CA ASN A 223 -2.70 -7.91 6.87
C ASN A 223 -2.64 -8.06 5.35
N GLN A 224 -3.79 -8.34 4.71
CA GLN A 224 -3.90 -8.48 3.24
C GLN A 224 -2.94 -9.52 2.64
N TRP A 225 -2.65 -10.58 3.38
CA TRP A 225 -1.76 -11.65 2.92
C TRP A 225 -2.48 -12.66 2.02
N PHE A 226 -3.81 -12.74 2.11
CA PHE A 226 -4.64 -13.68 1.38
C PHE A 226 -5.48 -12.98 0.32
N MET A 227 -5.39 -13.47 -0.92
CA MET A 227 -6.15 -12.96 -2.05
C MET A 227 -6.75 -14.13 -2.85
N PRO A 228 -8.02 -14.51 -2.61
CA PRO A 228 -8.74 -15.36 -3.52
C PRO A 228 -9.00 -14.63 -4.84
N PHE A 229 -9.00 -15.36 -5.94
CA PHE A 229 -9.24 -14.84 -7.28
C PHE A 229 -10.00 -15.81 -8.17
N ILE A 230 -10.62 -15.24 -9.19
CA ILE A 230 -11.08 -15.97 -10.37
C ILE A 230 -10.13 -15.68 -11.51
N GLY A 231 -9.84 -16.68 -12.32
CA GLY A 231 -8.89 -16.58 -13.42
C GLY A 231 -9.49 -17.02 -14.77
N PHE A 232 -8.89 -16.49 -15.81
CA PHE A 232 -9.14 -16.88 -17.18
C PHE A 232 -7.81 -16.93 -17.91
N ASP A 233 -7.44 -18.12 -18.40
CA ASP A 233 -6.24 -18.37 -19.19
C ASP A 233 -6.65 -18.63 -20.63
N TRP A 234 -5.89 -18.05 -21.53
CA TRP A 234 -5.99 -18.35 -22.94
C TRP A 234 -4.60 -18.65 -23.47
N ARG A 235 -4.46 -19.86 -24.04
CA ARG A 235 -3.19 -20.38 -24.50
C ARG A 235 -3.34 -20.93 -25.91
N TYR A 236 -2.38 -20.62 -26.76
CA TYR A 236 -2.17 -21.28 -28.04
C TYR A 236 -0.71 -21.70 -28.16
N ARG A 237 -0.50 -22.98 -28.44
CA ARG A 237 0.82 -23.53 -28.78
C ARG A 237 0.57 -24.74 -29.69
N LYS A 238 1.27 -24.79 -30.82
CA LYS A 238 1.23 -25.99 -31.67
C LYS A 238 1.82 -27.17 -30.89
N MET A 239 0.99 -28.15 -30.57
CA MET A 239 1.38 -29.34 -29.83
C MET A 239 2.18 -30.28 -30.70
N GLY A 240 3.32 -30.77 -30.22
CA GLY A 240 4.05 -31.86 -30.87
C GLY A 240 3.28 -33.19 -30.76
N ILE A 241 3.59 -34.14 -31.62
CA ILE A 241 2.90 -35.44 -31.72
C ILE A 241 2.92 -36.21 -30.38
N ASP A 242 3.93 -36.00 -29.53
CA ASP A 242 4.15 -36.68 -28.26
C ASP A 242 3.87 -35.81 -27.02
N GLU A 243 3.48 -34.54 -27.18
CA GLU A 243 3.22 -33.63 -26.08
C GLU A 243 1.74 -33.60 -25.70
N HIS A 244 1.36 -34.27 -24.59
CA HIS A 244 0.01 -34.27 -24.07
C HIS A 244 -0.01 -33.87 -22.60
N GLU A 245 -0.71 -32.78 -22.26
CA GLU A 245 -1.02 -32.42 -20.88
C GLU A 245 -2.12 -33.36 -20.33
N LYS A 246 -1.88 -33.98 -19.19
CA LYS A 246 -2.89 -34.78 -18.49
C LYS A 246 -3.45 -33.99 -17.29
N ASN A 247 -4.75 -34.02 -17.13
CA ASN A 247 -5.38 -33.49 -15.92
C ASN A 247 -5.29 -34.48 -14.76
N ILE A 248 -5.74 -34.09 -13.56
CA ILE A 248 -5.74 -34.94 -12.35
C ILE A 248 -6.60 -36.21 -12.51
N PHE A 249 -7.48 -36.27 -13.49
CA PHE A 249 -8.32 -37.42 -13.83
C PHE A 249 -7.73 -38.28 -14.97
N GLY A 250 -6.52 -37.95 -15.43
CA GLY A 250 -5.83 -38.70 -16.48
C GLY A 250 -6.30 -38.40 -17.92
N GLN A 251 -7.19 -37.41 -18.11
CA GLN A 251 -7.65 -36.99 -19.44
C GLN A 251 -6.59 -36.22 -20.16
N LYS A 252 -6.39 -36.48 -21.46
CA LYS A 252 -5.39 -35.78 -22.28
C LYS A 252 -6.01 -34.57 -22.97
N ASN A 253 -5.24 -33.51 -23.09
CA ASN A 253 -5.60 -32.33 -23.92
C ASN A 253 -4.82 -32.39 -25.23
N GLU A 254 -5.53 -32.40 -26.35
CA GLU A 254 -4.95 -32.51 -27.71
C GLU A 254 -5.18 -31.22 -28.54
N LYS A 255 -5.71 -30.14 -27.90
CA LYS A 255 -6.05 -28.89 -28.60
C LYS A 255 -4.89 -27.91 -28.55
N ASP A 256 -4.46 -27.43 -29.70
CA ASP A 256 -3.50 -26.33 -29.83
C ASP A 256 -3.99 -25.03 -29.19
N ASN A 257 -5.28 -24.76 -29.26
CA ASN A 257 -5.93 -23.60 -28.68
C ASN A 257 -6.78 -24.00 -27.47
N ARG A 258 -6.55 -23.35 -26.33
CA ARG A 258 -7.19 -23.67 -25.09
C ARG A 258 -7.57 -22.41 -24.32
N ALA A 259 -8.83 -22.34 -23.93
CA ALA A 259 -9.35 -21.35 -22.97
C ALA A 259 -9.75 -22.09 -21.69
N ALA A 260 -9.38 -21.57 -20.55
CA ALA A 260 -9.64 -22.20 -19.25
C ALA A 260 -10.05 -21.17 -18.21
N PHE A 261 -11.12 -21.45 -17.48
CA PHE A 261 -11.46 -20.73 -16.25
C PHE A 261 -10.83 -21.41 -15.05
N SER A 262 -10.43 -20.60 -14.09
CA SER A 262 -9.80 -21.06 -12.87
C SER A 262 -10.38 -20.39 -11.63
N LEU A 263 -10.15 -21.05 -10.49
CA LEU A 263 -10.34 -20.51 -9.16
C LEU A 263 -9.05 -20.74 -8.38
N GLY A 264 -8.59 -19.74 -7.68
CA GLY A 264 -7.34 -19.84 -6.95
C GLY A 264 -7.20 -18.83 -5.84
N PHE A 265 -6.05 -18.84 -5.23
CA PHE A 265 -5.67 -17.83 -4.25
C PHE A 265 -4.17 -17.60 -4.27
N ASN A 266 -3.79 -16.39 -3.90
CA ASN A 266 -2.42 -16.02 -3.53
C ASN A 266 -2.33 -15.87 -2.02
N TYR A 267 -1.23 -16.33 -1.44
CA TYR A 267 -0.91 -16.14 -0.04
C TYR A 267 0.53 -15.67 0.12
N LEU A 268 0.70 -14.54 0.79
CA LEU A 268 2.03 -14.00 1.10
C LEU A 268 2.59 -14.69 2.33
N LEU A 269 3.58 -15.54 2.11
CA LEU A 269 4.35 -16.23 3.15
C LEU A 269 5.43 -15.29 3.74
N PRO A 270 6.03 -15.66 4.90
CA PRO A 270 7.22 -14.98 5.41
C PRO A 270 8.33 -14.87 4.35
N MET A 271 9.18 -13.85 4.50
CA MET A 271 10.28 -13.54 3.57
C MET A 271 9.79 -13.11 2.17
N LEU A 272 8.56 -12.61 2.05
CA LEU A 272 7.95 -12.12 0.81
C LEU A 272 7.85 -13.20 -0.29
N VAL A 273 7.67 -14.45 0.10
CA VAL A 273 7.41 -15.53 -0.83
C VAL A 273 5.91 -15.57 -1.14
N ASN A 274 5.54 -15.44 -2.40
CA ASN A 274 4.16 -15.62 -2.87
C ASN A 274 3.92 -17.10 -3.14
N PHE A 275 2.92 -17.65 -2.48
CA PHE A 275 2.35 -18.97 -2.79
C PHE A 275 1.05 -18.77 -3.54
N GLN A 276 0.96 -19.34 -4.75
CA GLN A 276 -0.26 -19.38 -5.54
C GLN A 276 -0.73 -20.82 -5.71
N ALA A 277 -2.01 -21.05 -5.47
CA ALA A 277 -2.69 -22.31 -5.77
C ALA A 277 -3.91 -22.02 -6.63
N GLU A 278 -4.07 -22.78 -7.70
CA GLU A 278 -5.08 -22.56 -8.71
C GLU A 278 -5.60 -23.88 -9.27
N VAL A 279 -6.92 -23.98 -9.45
CA VAL A 279 -7.60 -25.13 -10.01
C VAL A 279 -8.38 -24.72 -11.25
N TYR A 280 -8.11 -25.36 -12.36
CA TYR A 280 -8.75 -25.10 -13.63
C TYR A 280 -10.01 -25.97 -13.82
N HIS A 281 -11.01 -25.45 -14.53
CA HIS A 281 -12.29 -26.14 -14.75
C HIS A 281 -12.16 -27.53 -15.41
N HIS A 282 -11.08 -27.78 -16.11
CA HIS A 282 -10.77 -29.06 -16.77
C HIS A 282 -9.90 -29.99 -15.91
N GLY A 283 -9.71 -29.70 -14.61
CA GLY A 283 -9.09 -30.58 -13.64
C GLY A 283 -7.56 -30.50 -13.54
N ILE A 284 -6.92 -29.45 -14.06
CA ILE A 284 -5.51 -29.16 -13.80
C ILE A 284 -5.39 -28.36 -12.51
N VAL A 285 -4.40 -28.68 -11.70
CA VAL A 285 -4.01 -27.91 -10.51
C VAL A 285 -2.62 -27.34 -10.74
N ARG A 286 -2.48 -26.03 -10.51
CA ARG A 286 -1.20 -25.31 -10.56
C ARG A 286 -0.83 -24.85 -9.17
N LEU A 287 0.40 -25.12 -8.76
CA LEU A 287 0.99 -24.61 -7.53
C LEU A 287 2.27 -23.85 -7.89
N GLN A 288 2.40 -22.64 -7.40
CA GLN A 288 3.58 -21.80 -7.66
C GLN A 288 4.09 -21.19 -6.37
N LEU A 289 5.43 -21.12 -6.26
CA LEU A 289 6.13 -20.35 -5.25
C LEU A 289 7.00 -19.34 -5.99
N MET A 290 6.74 -18.06 -5.77
CA MET A 290 7.45 -16.98 -6.43
C MET A 290 8.03 -16.03 -5.39
N ARG A 291 9.26 -15.60 -5.61
CA ARG A 291 9.89 -14.52 -4.89
C ARG A 291 10.71 -13.69 -5.88
N GLU A 292 10.43 -12.42 -5.93
CA GLU A 292 11.20 -11.48 -6.74
C GLU A 292 12.48 -11.07 -6.00
N ASP A 293 13.54 -10.77 -6.77
CA ASP A 293 14.81 -10.18 -6.31
C ASP A 293 15.51 -10.92 -5.15
N ILE A 294 15.73 -12.23 -5.28
CA ILE A 294 16.59 -12.94 -4.36
C ILE A 294 18.05 -12.78 -4.84
N PRO A 295 18.89 -12.01 -4.14
CA PRO A 295 20.32 -12.03 -4.44
C PRO A 295 20.89 -13.38 -4.02
N VAL A 296 21.14 -14.26 -5.00
CA VAL A 296 21.74 -15.60 -4.78
C VAL A 296 23.22 -15.47 -4.44
N SER A 297 23.87 -14.41 -4.92
CA SER A 297 25.25 -14.06 -4.55
C SER A 297 25.53 -12.60 -4.92
N LYS A 298 26.70 -12.06 -4.52
CA LYS A 298 27.16 -10.72 -4.95
C LYS A 298 27.33 -10.60 -6.48
N ARG A 299 27.30 -11.71 -7.23
CA ARG A 299 27.53 -11.77 -8.69
C ARG A 299 26.31 -12.24 -9.49
N LEU A 300 25.30 -12.80 -8.84
CA LEU A 300 24.08 -13.29 -9.46
C LEU A 300 22.88 -12.66 -8.73
N ARG A 301 22.09 -11.91 -9.47
CA ARG A 301 20.78 -11.41 -9.06
C ARG A 301 19.71 -12.24 -9.70
#